data_906aefccb9af9a3cabeda6ce80a97440
#
_entry.id   906aefccb9af9a3cabeda6ce80a97440
#
_cell.length_a   1.000
_cell.length_b   1.000
_cell.length_c   1.000
_cell.angle_alpha   90.00
_cell.angle_beta   90.00
_cell.angle_gamma   90.00
#
_symmetry.space_group_name_H-M   'P 1'
#
loop_
_entity.id
_entity.type
_entity.pdbx_description
1 polymer ?
#
loop_
_entity_poly.entity_id
_entity_poly.type
_entity_poly.pdbx_seq_one_letter_code
_entity_poly.pdbx_strand_id
1 'polypeptide(L)'
;MSFTVELPKDKSSIIKVIGVGGGGGNAVNHMYREGIEGVDFFICNTDAQALESSPIPNKIQIGNALTAGRGAGSNPEVGRKAAEENIKDIIESLGVNTQMVFITAGMGGGTGTGAAPVIAKAAKDMGILTVGIVTTPFIFEGGRRCDAAFHGIEEIRESVDSLLVISNDRIKEIYGNLPISKAFGYADNVLTTAAKGIAEIITIAGSINVDFEDVKTAMSDSGVSIMGMGLSEGDDRAMRAVNQALNSPLLDDNKIQGASNLLVNSSYGDEEATMDEYAQINEFLQNEAGRDATLKCGLCYDDKLGNGITV
;
A
#
# COMPACT_ATOMS: atom_id res chain seq x y z
N MET A 1 -22.78 42.31 -4.39
CA MET A 1 -22.28 41.58 -3.21
C MET A 1 -21.84 40.22 -3.68
N SER A 2 -20.55 40.00 -3.84
CA SER A 2 -20.01 38.69 -4.20
C SER A 2 -19.82 37.89 -2.90
N PHE A 3 -20.58 36.85 -2.74
CA PHE A 3 -20.35 35.90 -1.65
C PHE A 3 -19.17 35.01 -2.04
N THR A 4 -18.03 35.29 -1.43
CA THR A 4 -16.91 34.33 -1.47
C THR A 4 -17.22 33.27 -0.43
N VAL A 5 -17.62 32.08 -0.89
CA VAL A 5 -17.72 30.91 -0.01
C VAL A 5 -16.27 30.46 0.20
N GLU A 6 -15.70 30.79 1.35
CA GLU A 6 -14.48 30.12 1.82
C GLU A 6 -14.87 28.67 2.14
N LEU A 7 -14.49 27.75 1.26
CA LEU A 7 -14.50 26.34 1.59
C LEU A 7 -13.52 26.13 2.76
N PRO A 8 -13.90 25.39 3.82
CA PRO A 8 -12.99 25.10 4.92
C PRO A 8 -11.74 24.42 4.33
N LYS A 9 -10.60 25.11 4.42
CA LYS A 9 -9.28 24.51 4.27
C LYS A 9 -9.13 23.54 5.45
N ASP A 10 -8.80 22.29 5.17
CA ASP A 10 -8.56 21.15 6.08
C ASP A 10 -9.77 20.22 6.27
N LYS A 11 -10.25 19.64 5.17
CA LYS A 11 -10.84 18.29 5.29
C LYS A 11 -9.68 17.30 5.28
N SER A 12 -9.35 16.75 6.46
CA SER A 12 -8.53 15.53 6.58
C SER A 12 -9.01 14.51 5.54
N SER A 13 -8.08 13.93 4.80
CA SER A 13 -8.40 12.91 3.82
C SER A 13 -9.12 11.72 4.48
N ILE A 14 -10.02 11.10 3.73
CA ILE A 14 -10.66 9.85 4.17
C ILE A 14 -9.70 8.66 4.12
N ILE A 15 -8.56 8.81 3.43
CA ILE A 15 -7.52 7.79 3.26
C ILE A 15 -6.26 8.23 4.01
N LYS A 16 -5.73 7.35 4.84
CA LYS A 16 -4.46 7.58 5.53
C LYS A 16 -3.44 6.50 5.21
N VAL A 17 -2.17 6.88 5.23
CA VAL A 17 -1.05 5.94 5.14
C VAL A 17 -0.18 6.09 6.38
N ILE A 18 0.02 4.99 7.11
CA ILE A 18 0.82 4.97 8.33
C ILE A 18 2.04 4.08 8.11
N GLY A 19 3.22 4.67 8.11
CA GLY A 19 4.49 3.95 8.09
C GLY A 19 4.93 3.57 9.49
N VAL A 20 5.06 2.27 9.76
CA VAL A 20 5.39 1.74 11.08
C VAL A 20 6.83 1.23 11.13
N GLY A 21 7.62 1.79 12.04
CA GLY A 21 9.03 1.47 12.20
C GLY A 21 9.93 2.04 11.09
N GLY A 22 11.20 1.63 11.04
CA GLY A 22 12.16 2.19 10.07
C GLY A 22 11.82 1.90 8.62
N GLY A 23 11.49 0.64 8.27
CA GLY A 23 11.13 0.25 6.90
C GLY A 23 9.85 0.93 6.43
N GLY A 24 8.78 0.89 7.24
CA GLY A 24 7.53 1.57 6.91
C GLY A 24 7.68 3.08 6.80
N GLY A 25 8.47 3.70 7.69
CA GLY A 25 8.80 5.13 7.63
C GLY A 25 9.52 5.52 6.34
N ASN A 26 10.49 4.71 5.87
CA ASN A 26 11.18 4.94 4.61
C ASN A 26 10.23 4.87 3.41
N ALA A 27 9.37 3.86 3.37
CA ALA A 27 8.37 3.71 2.33
C ALA A 27 7.42 4.92 2.29
N VAL A 28 6.90 5.38 3.43
CA VAL A 28 6.02 6.56 3.49
C VAL A 28 6.76 7.85 3.14
N ASN A 29 8.03 7.99 3.53
CA ASN A 29 8.84 9.11 3.09
C ASN A 29 9.01 9.14 1.55
N HIS A 30 9.09 7.97 0.93
CA HIS A 30 9.14 7.85 -0.53
C HIS A 30 7.79 8.22 -1.16
N MET A 31 6.69 7.64 -0.69
CA MET A 31 5.33 7.95 -1.12
C MET A 31 5.02 9.46 -1.05
N TYR A 32 5.44 10.10 0.02
CA TYR A 32 5.26 11.54 0.22
C TYR A 32 6.00 12.39 -0.81
N ARG A 33 7.21 11.98 -1.21
CA ARG A 33 7.99 12.67 -2.26
C ARG A 33 7.40 12.47 -3.64
N GLU A 34 6.83 11.30 -3.91
CA GLU A 34 6.13 10.99 -5.17
C GLU A 34 4.79 11.70 -5.31
N GLY A 35 4.22 12.21 -4.20
CA GLY A 35 3.04 13.04 -4.20
C GLY A 35 1.75 12.29 -4.53
N ILE A 36 1.39 11.27 -3.73
CA ILE A 36 0.09 10.61 -3.87
C ILE A 36 -1.01 11.57 -3.42
N GLU A 37 -1.95 11.87 -4.29
CA GLU A 37 -3.03 12.82 -4.05
C GLU A 37 -4.15 12.22 -3.19
N GLY A 38 -4.81 13.07 -2.40
CA GLY A 38 -5.98 12.69 -1.61
C GLY A 38 -5.68 11.78 -0.41
N VAL A 39 -4.43 11.75 0.07
CA VAL A 39 -3.98 10.88 1.17
C VAL A 39 -3.25 11.68 2.23
N ASP A 40 -3.53 11.41 3.51
CA ASP A 40 -2.78 11.93 4.64
C ASP A 40 -1.70 10.92 5.09
N PHE A 41 -0.46 11.40 5.22
CA PHE A 41 0.69 10.59 5.59
C PHE A 41 1.04 10.72 7.06
N PHE A 42 1.31 9.58 7.70
CA PHE A 42 1.74 9.46 9.08
C PHE A 42 2.96 8.53 9.18
N ILE A 43 3.83 8.80 10.14
CA ILE A 43 4.88 7.86 10.53
C ILE A 43 4.79 7.57 12.03
N CYS A 44 4.97 6.30 12.37
CA CYS A 44 4.91 5.79 13.73
C CYS A 44 6.20 5.02 14.05
N ASN A 45 6.93 5.40 15.09
CA ASN A 45 8.18 4.74 15.43
C ASN A 45 8.49 4.84 16.93
N THR A 46 9.29 3.88 17.42
CA THR A 46 9.94 3.91 18.74
C THR A 46 11.27 4.69 18.74
N ASP A 47 11.81 5.01 17.56
CA ASP A 47 13.03 5.75 17.36
C ASP A 47 12.74 7.22 17.06
N ALA A 48 13.08 8.10 18.02
CA ALA A 48 12.84 9.53 17.94
C ALA A 48 13.67 10.19 16.81
N GLN A 49 14.91 9.75 16.58
CA GLN A 49 15.77 10.30 15.55
C GLN A 49 15.23 10.01 14.14
N ALA A 50 14.71 8.79 13.94
CA ALA A 50 14.06 8.41 12.69
C ALA A 50 12.82 9.28 12.41
N LEU A 51 12.04 9.61 13.44
CA LEU A 51 10.90 10.52 13.32
C LEU A 51 11.34 11.95 12.99
N GLU A 52 12.36 12.47 13.69
CA GLU A 52 12.85 13.84 13.47
C GLU A 52 13.38 14.05 12.05
N SER A 53 14.09 13.08 11.51
CA SER A 53 14.70 13.16 10.17
C SER A 53 13.69 13.03 9.01
N SER A 54 12.48 12.60 9.29
CA SER A 54 11.44 12.42 8.28
C SER A 54 10.80 13.75 7.85
N PRO A 55 10.49 13.92 6.54
CA PRO A 55 9.76 15.08 6.03
C PRO A 55 8.25 15.05 6.34
N ILE A 56 7.72 13.91 6.80
CA ILE A 56 6.30 13.76 7.11
C ILE A 56 5.91 14.65 8.29
N PRO A 57 4.85 15.47 8.18
CA PRO A 57 4.43 16.35 9.26
C PRO A 57 3.79 15.59 10.43
N ASN A 58 3.03 14.55 10.15
CA ASN A 58 2.30 13.78 11.17
C ASN A 58 3.18 12.66 11.70
N LYS A 59 3.62 12.80 12.94
CA LYS A 59 4.58 11.88 13.59
C LYS A 59 3.99 11.36 14.89
N ILE A 60 4.03 10.04 15.06
CA ILE A 60 3.55 9.36 16.26
C ILE A 60 4.76 8.63 16.89
N GLN A 61 5.25 9.14 18.00
CA GLN A 61 6.25 8.44 18.79
C GLN A 61 5.57 7.49 19.75
N ILE A 62 5.95 6.22 19.71
CA ILE A 62 5.41 5.17 20.57
C ILE A 62 6.48 4.61 21.51
N GLY A 63 6.03 4.11 22.68
CA GLY A 63 6.87 3.42 23.65
C GLY A 63 7.97 4.27 24.24
N ASN A 64 7.74 5.53 24.50
CA ASN A 64 8.75 6.43 25.06
C ASN A 64 9.20 5.98 26.46
N ALA A 65 8.30 5.47 27.30
CA ALA A 65 8.65 4.94 28.59
C ALA A 65 9.51 3.66 28.52
N LEU A 66 9.25 2.81 27.50
CA LEU A 66 9.94 1.54 27.31
C LEU A 66 11.32 1.70 26.65
N THR A 67 11.45 2.59 25.67
CA THR A 67 12.62 2.67 24.78
C THR A 67 13.46 3.92 24.98
N ALA A 68 12.94 4.92 25.67
CA ALA A 68 13.53 6.26 25.79
C ALA A 68 13.92 6.85 24.40
N GLY A 69 13.10 6.58 23.35
CA GLY A 69 13.31 7.07 21.99
C GLY A 69 14.43 6.39 21.22
N ARG A 70 15.01 5.28 21.73
CA ARG A 70 16.17 4.59 21.13
C ARG A 70 15.81 3.40 20.23
N GLY A 71 14.54 3.23 19.91
CA GLY A 71 14.07 2.12 19.10
C GLY A 71 13.79 0.82 19.88
N ALA A 72 13.21 -0.18 19.23
CA ALA A 72 12.80 -1.45 19.84
C ALA A 72 13.92 -2.52 19.88
N GLY A 73 15.13 -2.23 19.42
CA GLY A 73 16.28 -3.14 19.48
C GLY A 73 16.06 -4.47 18.73
N SER A 74 15.36 -4.45 17.59
CA SER A 74 14.97 -5.64 16.82
C SER A 74 14.14 -6.66 17.60
N ASN A 75 13.45 -6.23 18.64
CA ASN A 75 12.57 -7.08 19.45
C ASN A 75 11.10 -6.74 19.17
N PRO A 76 10.33 -7.62 18.49
CA PRO A 76 8.92 -7.38 18.18
C PRO A 76 8.04 -7.19 19.41
N GLU A 77 8.33 -7.89 20.51
CA GLU A 77 7.57 -7.75 21.75
C GLU A 77 7.70 -6.34 22.37
N VAL A 78 8.86 -5.70 22.23
CA VAL A 78 9.05 -4.30 22.62
C VAL A 78 8.24 -3.38 21.71
N GLY A 79 8.22 -3.65 20.41
CA GLY A 79 7.41 -2.90 19.44
C GLY A 79 5.92 -3.01 19.74
N ARG A 80 5.42 -4.20 20.05
CA ARG A 80 4.03 -4.46 20.45
C ARG A 80 3.66 -3.64 21.70
N LYS A 81 4.40 -3.78 22.77
CA LYS A 81 4.15 -3.05 24.02
C LYS A 81 4.22 -1.54 23.84
N ALA A 82 5.11 -1.06 22.96
CA ALA A 82 5.21 0.35 22.62
C ALA A 82 3.93 0.88 21.94
N ALA A 83 3.33 0.10 21.03
CA ALA A 83 2.06 0.46 20.42
C ALA A 83 0.89 0.40 21.42
N GLU A 84 0.86 -0.61 22.30
CA GLU A 84 -0.14 -0.73 23.35
C GLU A 84 -0.08 0.44 24.36
N GLU A 85 1.13 0.90 24.71
CA GLU A 85 1.34 2.07 25.57
C GLU A 85 0.69 3.33 25.00
N ASN A 86 0.81 3.53 23.67
CA ASN A 86 0.33 4.74 22.99
C ASN A 86 -0.92 4.50 22.13
N ILE A 87 -1.70 3.47 22.41
CA ILE A 87 -2.86 3.11 21.57
C ILE A 87 -3.88 4.24 21.46
N LYS A 88 -4.02 5.07 22.47
CA LYS A 88 -4.93 6.23 22.46
C LYS A 88 -4.49 7.29 21.49
N ASP A 89 -3.19 7.60 21.45
CA ASP A 89 -2.62 8.58 20.53
C ASP A 89 -2.75 8.11 19.08
N ILE A 90 -2.60 6.80 18.86
CA ILE A 90 -2.80 6.16 17.55
C ILE A 90 -4.25 6.30 17.11
N ILE A 91 -5.22 5.95 17.96
CA ILE A 91 -6.66 6.06 17.67
C ILE A 91 -7.04 7.52 17.39
N GLU A 92 -6.55 8.47 18.19
CA GLU A 92 -6.79 9.89 17.97
C GLU A 92 -6.23 10.37 16.63
N SER A 93 -5.04 9.90 16.24
CA SER A 93 -4.41 10.21 14.95
C SER A 93 -5.19 9.65 13.76
N LEU A 94 -5.85 8.51 13.90
CA LEU A 94 -6.77 7.98 12.89
C LEU A 94 -7.95 8.91 12.68
N GLY A 95 -8.53 9.45 13.77
CA GLY A 95 -9.65 10.39 13.71
C GLY A 95 -10.96 9.78 13.21
N VAL A 96 -12.05 10.54 13.31
CA VAL A 96 -13.42 10.07 13.03
C VAL A 96 -13.79 10.04 11.54
N ASN A 97 -13.06 10.77 10.70
CA ASN A 97 -13.37 10.88 9.27
C ASN A 97 -12.64 9.86 8.39
N THR A 98 -11.72 9.11 8.95
CA THR A 98 -10.93 8.11 8.21
C THR A 98 -11.80 6.92 7.86
N GLN A 99 -11.84 6.59 6.59
CA GLN A 99 -12.60 5.44 6.07
C GLN A 99 -11.67 4.31 5.62
N MET A 100 -10.42 4.64 5.28
CA MET A 100 -9.40 3.67 4.87
C MET A 100 -8.04 4.01 5.44
N VAL A 101 -7.29 2.99 5.82
CA VAL A 101 -5.91 3.15 6.25
C VAL A 101 -5.01 2.09 5.63
N PHE A 102 -3.92 2.54 5.04
CA PHE A 102 -2.80 1.69 4.67
C PHE A 102 -1.79 1.64 5.81
N ILE A 103 -1.44 0.45 6.23
CA ILE A 103 -0.41 0.22 7.23
C ILE A 103 0.78 -0.43 6.55
N THR A 104 1.86 0.33 6.42
CA THR A 104 3.08 -0.19 5.79
C THR A 104 4.19 -0.41 6.82
N ALA A 105 4.82 -1.58 6.72
CA ALA A 105 5.90 -1.96 7.62
C ALA A 105 6.90 -2.89 6.94
N GLY A 106 8.19 -2.73 7.27
CA GLY A 106 9.19 -3.76 7.00
C GLY A 106 9.17 -4.79 8.12
N MET A 107 8.84 -6.04 7.79
CA MET A 107 8.81 -7.14 8.74
C MET A 107 10.22 -7.65 9.07
N GLY A 108 10.38 -8.29 10.22
CA GLY A 108 11.65 -8.81 10.71
C GLY A 108 12.43 -7.86 11.62
N GLY A 109 11.97 -6.60 11.77
CA GLY A 109 12.48 -5.67 12.77
C GLY A 109 11.70 -5.73 14.09
N GLY A 110 11.99 -4.79 15.00
CA GLY A 110 11.26 -4.72 16.28
C GLY A 110 9.95 -3.95 16.14
N THR A 111 10.03 -2.67 15.78
CA THR A 111 8.87 -1.77 15.76
C THR A 111 7.86 -2.16 14.69
N GLY A 112 8.30 -2.33 13.43
CA GLY A 112 7.39 -2.68 12.33
C GLY A 112 6.65 -4.00 12.59
N THR A 113 7.40 -5.04 12.97
CA THR A 113 6.86 -6.38 13.20
C THR A 113 5.87 -6.43 14.37
N GLY A 114 6.21 -5.75 15.48
CA GLY A 114 5.39 -5.83 16.70
C GLY A 114 4.27 -4.80 16.76
N ALA A 115 4.50 -3.57 16.30
CA ALA A 115 3.53 -2.49 16.42
C ALA A 115 2.48 -2.48 15.30
N ALA A 116 2.84 -2.89 14.06
CA ALA A 116 1.91 -2.83 12.95
C ALA A 116 0.64 -3.65 13.15
N PRO A 117 0.68 -4.90 13.69
CA PRO A 117 -0.54 -5.65 13.99
C PRO A 117 -1.44 -4.96 15.02
N VAL A 118 -0.86 -4.33 16.05
CA VAL A 118 -1.63 -3.61 17.08
C VAL A 118 -2.34 -2.40 16.48
N ILE A 119 -1.64 -1.63 15.66
CA ILE A 119 -2.19 -0.45 14.96
C ILE A 119 -3.28 -0.88 13.99
N ALA A 120 -3.03 -1.94 13.22
CA ALA A 120 -3.99 -2.49 12.26
C ALA A 120 -5.28 -2.92 12.96
N LYS A 121 -5.16 -3.67 14.03
CA LYS A 121 -6.32 -4.11 14.82
C LYS A 121 -7.12 -2.93 15.35
N ALA A 122 -6.46 -1.92 15.90
CA ALA A 122 -7.13 -0.73 16.38
C ALA A 122 -7.93 0.00 15.30
N ALA A 123 -7.36 0.10 14.09
CA ALA A 123 -8.05 0.70 12.94
C ALA A 123 -9.26 -0.15 12.50
N LYS A 124 -9.08 -1.46 12.38
CA LYS A 124 -10.15 -2.40 12.01
C LYS A 124 -11.29 -2.39 13.04
N ASP A 125 -10.97 -2.35 14.33
CA ASP A 125 -11.95 -2.28 15.42
C ASP A 125 -12.76 -0.96 15.41
N MET A 126 -12.24 0.10 14.77
CA MET A 126 -12.96 1.36 14.50
C MET A 126 -13.84 1.29 13.25
N GLY A 127 -13.88 0.18 12.53
CA GLY A 127 -14.61 0.02 11.27
C GLY A 127 -13.96 0.69 10.06
N ILE A 128 -12.68 1.02 10.15
CA ILE A 128 -11.87 1.59 9.07
C ILE A 128 -11.38 0.44 8.19
N LEU A 129 -11.58 0.53 6.86
CA LEU A 129 -11.01 -0.43 5.92
C LEU A 129 -9.47 -0.43 6.07
N THR A 130 -8.93 -1.54 6.56
CA THR A 130 -7.52 -1.63 6.94
C THR A 130 -6.75 -2.52 5.99
N VAL A 131 -5.81 -1.93 5.26
CA VAL A 131 -4.97 -2.63 4.27
C VAL A 131 -3.52 -2.64 4.76
N GLY A 132 -2.98 -3.84 4.94
CA GLY A 132 -1.57 -4.03 5.24
C GLY A 132 -0.74 -4.13 3.95
N ILE A 133 0.34 -3.37 3.84
CA ILE A 133 1.31 -3.49 2.75
C ILE A 133 2.69 -3.65 3.38
N VAL A 134 3.20 -4.87 3.42
CA VAL A 134 4.41 -5.21 4.18
C VAL A 134 5.48 -5.85 3.31
N THR A 135 6.75 -5.66 3.70
CA THR A 135 7.88 -6.30 3.04
C THR A 135 8.50 -7.37 3.92
N THR A 136 8.93 -8.49 3.32
CA THR A 136 9.82 -9.44 3.98
C THR A 136 11.27 -8.96 3.90
N PRO A 137 12.13 -9.29 4.89
CA PRO A 137 13.56 -9.01 4.78
C PRO A 137 14.21 -9.84 3.67
N PHE A 138 15.36 -9.41 3.20
CA PHE A 138 16.22 -10.25 2.37
C PHE A 138 16.77 -11.43 3.18
N ILE A 139 16.94 -12.59 2.57
CA ILE A 139 17.51 -13.80 3.23
C ILE A 139 18.90 -13.49 3.85
N PHE A 140 19.71 -12.65 3.19
CA PHE A 140 21.04 -12.28 3.71
C PHE A 140 20.99 -11.40 4.98
N GLU A 141 19.82 -10.87 5.38
CA GLU A 141 19.67 -10.14 6.64
C GLU A 141 19.66 -11.07 7.88
N GLY A 142 19.57 -12.37 7.65
CA GLY A 142 19.75 -13.43 8.63
C GLY A 142 18.44 -14.09 9.09
N GLY A 143 18.55 -15.37 9.45
CA GLY A 143 17.43 -16.24 9.77
C GLY A 143 16.50 -15.70 10.87
N ARG A 144 17.06 -15.11 11.93
CA ARG A 144 16.24 -14.54 13.02
C ARG A 144 15.28 -13.42 12.53
N ARG A 145 15.73 -12.62 11.54
CA ARG A 145 14.87 -11.58 10.95
C ARG A 145 13.79 -12.19 10.07
N CYS A 146 14.14 -13.23 9.31
CA CYS A 146 13.18 -13.95 8.48
C CYS A 146 12.12 -14.65 9.35
N ASP A 147 12.52 -15.30 10.43
CA ASP A 147 11.60 -15.95 11.37
C ASP A 147 10.66 -14.94 12.05
N ALA A 148 11.22 -13.80 12.50
CA ALA A 148 10.41 -12.73 13.08
C ALA A 148 9.45 -12.11 12.06
N ALA A 149 9.87 -12.00 10.79
CA ALA A 149 9.00 -11.51 9.72
C ALA A 149 7.84 -12.46 9.45
N PHE A 150 8.11 -13.77 9.39
CA PHE A 150 7.08 -14.79 9.20
C PHE A 150 5.99 -14.70 10.29
N HIS A 151 6.39 -14.67 11.56
CA HIS A 151 5.43 -14.53 12.66
C HIS A 151 4.66 -13.20 12.61
N GLY A 152 5.35 -12.10 12.30
CA GLY A 152 4.69 -10.80 12.19
C GLY A 152 3.68 -10.72 11.04
N ILE A 153 3.94 -11.42 9.93
CA ILE A 153 3.02 -11.52 8.79
C ILE A 153 1.76 -12.31 9.18
N GLU A 154 1.90 -13.41 9.92
CA GLU A 154 0.75 -14.16 10.43
C GLU A 154 -0.12 -13.29 11.37
N GLU A 155 0.51 -12.54 12.28
CA GLU A 155 -0.21 -11.67 13.20
C GLU A 155 -0.92 -10.50 12.52
N ILE A 156 -0.27 -9.84 11.54
CA ILE A 156 -0.90 -8.72 10.83
C ILE A 156 -2.01 -9.21 9.91
N ARG A 157 -1.90 -10.41 9.33
CA ARG A 157 -2.95 -11.02 8.51
C ARG A 157 -4.29 -11.09 9.24
N GLU A 158 -4.27 -11.45 10.52
CA GLU A 158 -5.48 -11.53 11.36
C GLU A 158 -6.01 -10.15 11.75
N SER A 159 -5.19 -9.12 11.61
CA SER A 159 -5.46 -7.77 12.09
C SER A 159 -5.89 -6.79 10.99
N VAL A 160 -5.83 -7.17 9.72
CA VAL A 160 -6.22 -6.35 8.56
C VAL A 160 -7.40 -6.96 7.81
N ASP A 161 -8.00 -6.18 6.90
CA ASP A 161 -9.01 -6.67 5.95
C ASP A 161 -8.34 -7.31 4.73
N SER A 162 -7.27 -6.69 4.27
CA SER A 162 -6.50 -7.09 3.10
C SER A 162 -5.00 -6.98 3.39
N LEU A 163 -4.24 -7.99 3.03
CA LEU A 163 -2.78 -8.00 3.23
C LEU A 163 -2.05 -8.23 1.91
N LEU A 164 -1.22 -7.26 1.54
CA LEU A 164 -0.25 -7.39 0.46
C LEU A 164 1.14 -7.62 1.05
N VAL A 165 1.75 -8.75 0.71
CA VAL A 165 3.11 -9.11 1.15
C VAL A 165 4.05 -9.01 -0.04
N ILE A 166 5.10 -8.21 0.08
CA ILE A 166 6.10 -7.98 -0.95
C ILE A 166 7.41 -8.63 -0.52
N SER A 167 7.90 -9.56 -1.35
CA SER A 167 9.16 -10.26 -1.08
C SER A 167 10.35 -9.46 -1.59
N ASN A 168 11.25 -9.03 -0.68
CA ASN A 168 12.49 -8.39 -1.09
C ASN A 168 13.42 -9.34 -1.88
N ASP A 169 13.34 -10.64 -1.65
CA ASP A 169 14.12 -11.60 -2.42
C ASP A 169 13.68 -11.69 -3.89
N ARG A 170 12.39 -11.49 -4.19
CA ARG A 170 11.91 -11.33 -5.58
C ARG A 170 12.52 -10.11 -6.25
N ILE A 171 12.63 -9.00 -5.52
CA ILE A 171 13.31 -7.80 -6.03
C ILE A 171 14.78 -8.12 -6.34
N LYS A 172 15.45 -8.89 -5.47
CA LYS A 172 16.83 -9.33 -5.68
C LYS A 172 16.96 -10.24 -6.92
N GLU A 173 16.02 -11.14 -7.17
CA GLU A 173 16.05 -12.00 -8.36
C GLU A 173 16.04 -11.19 -9.65
N ILE A 174 15.26 -10.10 -9.68
CA ILE A 174 15.10 -9.25 -10.87
C ILE A 174 16.24 -8.22 -10.98
N TYR A 175 16.64 -7.63 -9.86
CA TYR A 175 17.55 -6.48 -9.79
C TYR A 175 18.86 -6.78 -9.04
N GLY A 176 19.29 -8.04 -8.93
CA GLY A 176 20.41 -8.48 -8.11
C GLY A 176 21.77 -7.87 -8.42
N ASN A 177 21.94 -7.25 -9.59
CA ASN A 177 23.17 -6.55 -10.00
C ASN A 177 23.22 -5.07 -9.58
N LEU A 178 22.17 -4.58 -8.88
CA LEU A 178 22.14 -3.19 -8.44
C LEU A 178 22.89 -2.98 -7.11
N PRO A 179 23.38 -1.76 -6.87
CA PRO A 179 23.83 -1.37 -5.54
C PRO A 179 22.75 -1.57 -4.48
N ILE A 180 23.13 -2.01 -3.28
CA ILE A 180 22.19 -2.28 -2.17
C ILE A 180 21.25 -1.11 -1.89
N SER A 181 21.74 0.13 -1.91
CA SER A 181 20.93 1.32 -1.69
C SER A 181 19.83 1.50 -2.73
N LYS A 182 20.12 1.10 -3.99
CA LYS A 182 19.12 1.11 -5.06
C LYS A 182 18.11 -0.04 -4.90
N ALA A 183 18.53 -1.21 -4.45
CA ALA A 183 17.64 -2.34 -4.22
C ALA A 183 16.58 -2.03 -3.15
N PHE A 184 16.95 -1.39 -2.04
CA PHE A 184 15.98 -0.91 -1.05
C PHE A 184 15.06 0.19 -1.63
N GLY A 185 15.59 1.11 -2.44
CA GLY A 185 14.77 2.11 -3.13
C GLY A 185 13.72 1.48 -4.06
N TYR A 186 14.05 0.35 -4.70
CA TYR A 186 13.06 -0.42 -5.49
C TYR A 186 11.99 -1.04 -4.61
N ALA A 187 12.34 -1.57 -3.43
CA ALA A 187 11.36 -2.07 -2.48
C ALA A 187 10.39 -0.97 -2.02
N ASP A 188 10.91 0.22 -1.70
CA ASP A 188 10.10 1.38 -1.34
C ASP A 188 9.21 1.84 -2.52
N ASN A 189 9.74 1.80 -3.75
CA ASN A 189 8.95 2.12 -4.97
C ASN A 189 7.80 1.14 -5.19
N VAL A 190 8.04 -0.14 -4.96
CA VAL A 190 7.00 -1.18 -5.05
C VAL A 190 5.87 -0.94 -4.05
N LEU A 191 6.21 -0.64 -2.79
CA LEU A 191 5.23 -0.26 -1.76
C LEU A 191 4.45 0.99 -2.16
N THR A 192 5.15 1.99 -2.72
CA THR A 192 4.56 3.24 -3.21
C THR A 192 3.57 2.97 -4.33
N THR A 193 3.97 2.18 -5.33
CA THR A 193 3.12 1.81 -6.46
C THR A 193 1.86 1.08 -6.00
N ALA A 194 1.99 0.18 -5.03
CA ALA A 194 0.85 -0.54 -4.47
C ALA A 194 -0.14 0.39 -3.75
N ALA A 195 0.35 1.23 -2.84
CA ALA A 195 -0.49 2.18 -2.12
C ALA A 195 -1.12 3.21 -3.07
N LYS A 196 -0.34 3.72 -4.02
CA LYS A 196 -0.78 4.69 -5.03
C LYS A 196 -1.88 4.11 -5.91
N GLY A 197 -1.67 2.92 -6.47
CA GLY A 197 -2.65 2.29 -7.36
C GLY A 197 -4.01 2.09 -6.70
N ILE A 198 -4.04 1.64 -5.44
CA ILE A 198 -5.30 1.48 -4.70
C ILE A 198 -5.91 2.84 -4.32
N ALA A 199 -5.10 3.82 -3.89
CA ALA A 199 -5.59 5.14 -3.51
C ALA A 199 -6.16 5.90 -4.72
N GLU A 200 -5.50 5.85 -5.87
CA GLU A 200 -5.90 6.54 -7.10
C GLU A 200 -7.21 6.03 -7.68
N ILE A 201 -7.54 4.75 -7.52
CA ILE A 201 -8.86 4.21 -7.88
C ILE A 201 -9.99 4.99 -7.21
N ILE A 202 -9.76 5.47 -5.98
CA ILE A 202 -10.76 6.15 -5.15
C ILE A 202 -10.70 7.68 -5.34
N THR A 203 -9.49 8.23 -5.48
CA THR A 203 -9.25 9.68 -5.40
C THR A 203 -9.26 10.39 -6.74
N ILE A 204 -8.95 9.68 -7.83
CA ILE A 204 -8.92 10.25 -9.17
C ILE A 204 -10.26 10.02 -9.86
N ALA A 205 -10.89 11.12 -10.29
CA ALA A 205 -12.10 11.04 -11.10
C ALA A 205 -11.74 10.65 -12.55
N GLY A 206 -12.27 9.52 -12.99
CA GLY A 206 -12.07 9.00 -14.33
C GLY A 206 -13.33 9.05 -15.21
N SER A 207 -13.20 8.56 -16.44
CA SER A 207 -14.33 8.34 -17.36
C SER A 207 -15.25 7.22 -16.85
N ILE A 208 -14.66 6.21 -16.20
CA ILE A 208 -15.36 5.15 -15.47
C ILE A 208 -14.78 5.14 -14.06
N ASN A 209 -15.64 5.37 -13.07
CA ASN A 209 -15.21 5.48 -11.68
C ASN A 209 -15.57 4.20 -10.91
N VAL A 210 -14.68 3.83 -10.01
CA VAL A 210 -14.92 2.86 -8.94
C VAL A 210 -15.11 3.66 -7.66
N ASP A 211 -16.24 3.55 -7.01
CA ASP A 211 -16.49 4.28 -5.77
C ASP A 211 -15.83 3.59 -4.56
N PHE A 212 -15.78 4.33 -3.44
CA PHE A 212 -15.16 3.81 -2.21
C PHE A 212 -15.85 2.54 -1.69
N GLU A 213 -17.18 2.45 -1.79
CA GLU A 213 -17.94 1.28 -1.32
C GLU A 213 -17.67 0.04 -2.18
N ASP A 214 -17.39 0.21 -3.48
CA ASP A 214 -16.94 -0.87 -4.36
C ASP A 214 -15.58 -1.41 -3.92
N VAL A 215 -14.61 -0.53 -3.62
CA VAL A 215 -13.28 -0.90 -3.11
C VAL A 215 -13.42 -1.57 -1.73
N LYS A 216 -14.22 -1.00 -0.86
CA LYS A 216 -14.49 -1.55 0.47
C LYS A 216 -15.08 -2.96 0.39
N THR A 217 -16.07 -3.15 -0.47
CA THR A 217 -16.70 -4.48 -0.67
C THR A 217 -15.70 -5.51 -1.20
N ALA A 218 -14.82 -5.11 -2.12
CA ALA A 218 -13.83 -6.02 -2.71
C ALA A 218 -12.70 -6.37 -1.74
N MET A 219 -12.33 -5.47 -0.83
CA MET A 219 -11.15 -5.61 0.04
C MET A 219 -11.49 -5.98 1.50
N SER A 220 -12.72 -5.79 1.97
CA SER A 220 -13.12 -6.18 3.33
C SER A 220 -13.00 -7.69 3.52
N ASP A 221 -12.30 -8.09 4.58
CA ASP A 221 -12.06 -9.49 4.94
C ASP A 221 -11.55 -10.36 3.75
N SER A 222 -10.85 -9.74 2.79
CA SER A 222 -10.33 -10.44 1.60
C SER A 222 -9.12 -11.33 1.90
N GLY A 223 -8.49 -11.13 3.05
CA GLY A 223 -7.31 -11.89 3.47
C GLY A 223 -6.05 -11.47 2.72
N VAL A 224 -5.49 -12.36 1.90
CA VAL A 224 -4.28 -12.05 1.10
C VAL A 224 -4.70 -11.49 -0.24
N SER A 225 -4.17 -10.31 -0.55
CA SER A 225 -4.31 -9.68 -1.86
C SER A 225 -3.00 -9.73 -2.63
N ILE A 226 -3.11 -9.75 -3.94
CA ILE A 226 -1.99 -9.62 -4.87
C ILE A 226 -2.22 -8.43 -5.77
N MET A 227 -1.15 -7.81 -6.23
CA MET A 227 -1.22 -6.64 -7.10
C MET A 227 -0.22 -6.76 -8.25
N GLY A 228 -0.66 -6.42 -9.44
CA GLY A 228 0.21 -6.28 -10.60
C GLY A 228 0.01 -4.94 -11.28
N MET A 229 1.03 -4.45 -11.98
CA MET A 229 0.95 -3.27 -12.80
C MET A 229 1.75 -3.46 -14.08
N GLY A 230 1.18 -3.03 -15.20
CA GLY A 230 1.86 -3.03 -16.49
C GLY A 230 1.61 -1.74 -17.25
N LEU A 231 2.63 -1.26 -17.96
CA LEU A 231 2.60 -0.08 -18.82
C LEU A 231 3.05 -0.48 -20.22
N SER A 232 2.32 -0.05 -21.24
CA SER A 232 2.73 -0.28 -22.64
C SER A 232 2.25 0.84 -23.55
N GLU A 233 2.95 0.99 -24.69
CA GLU A 233 2.66 1.99 -25.72
C GLU A 233 2.63 1.34 -27.11
N GLY A 234 1.97 1.97 -28.08
CA GLY A 234 1.91 1.52 -29.48
C GLY A 234 0.99 0.33 -29.71
N ASP A 235 1.21 -0.43 -30.79
CA ASP A 235 0.33 -1.54 -31.21
C ASP A 235 0.15 -2.57 -30.10
N ASP A 236 -1.09 -3.08 -29.92
CA ASP A 236 -1.47 -4.05 -28.88
C ASP A 236 -1.12 -3.63 -27.44
N ARG A 237 -1.03 -2.30 -27.16
CA ARG A 237 -0.62 -1.75 -25.86
C ARG A 237 -1.45 -2.30 -24.70
N ALA A 238 -2.76 -2.48 -24.89
CA ALA A 238 -3.68 -3.00 -23.87
C ALA A 238 -3.29 -4.42 -23.42
N MET A 239 -3.14 -5.35 -24.37
CA MET A 239 -2.79 -6.74 -24.06
C MET A 239 -1.36 -6.88 -23.53
N ARG A 240 -0.44 -6.04 -23.98
CA ARG A 240 0.92 -6.03 -23.43
C ARG A 240 0.96 -5.49 -22.00
N ALA A 241 0.18 -4.44 -21.69
CA ALA A 241 0.07 -3.90 -20.35
C ALA A 241 -0.53 -4.95 -19.37
N VAL A 242 -1.63 -5.61 -19.75
CA VAL A 242 -2.23 -6.69 -18.94
C VAL A 242 -1.24 -7.84 -18.70
N ASN A 243 -0.55 -8.29 -19.75
CA ASN A 243 0.44 -9.36 -19.58
C ASN A 243 1.60 -8.93 -18.68
N GLN A 244 2.04 -7.68 -18.73
CA GLN A 244 3.05 -7.16 -17.82
C GLN A 244 2.50 -7.10 -16.39
N ALA A 245 1.25 -6.68 -16.19
CA ALA A 245 0.61 -6.66 -14.87
C ALA A 245 0.58 -8.06 -14.25
N LEU A 246 0.15 -9.08 -15.00
CA LEU A 246 0.12 -10.47 -14.53
C LEU A 246 1.50 -11.09 -14.31
N ASN A 247 2.54 -10.56 -14.95
CA ASN A 247 3.93 -11.00 -14.75
C ASN A 247 4.71 -10.02 -13.87
N SER A 248 4.03 -9.15 -13.14
CA SER A 248 4.66 -8.18 -12.26
C SER A 248 5.45 -8.87 -11.16
N PRO A 249 6.63 -8.34 -10.79
CA PRO A 249 7.41 -8.84 -9.65
C PRO A 249 6.71 -8.67 -8.31
N LEU A 250 5.59 -7.93 -8.28
CA LEU A 250 4.72 -7.77 -7.12
C LEU A 250 3.87 -9.00 -6.83
N LEU A 251 3.75 -9.89 -7.81
CA LEU A 251 3.02 -11.14 -7.69
C LEU A 251 3.97 -12.23 -7.21
N ASP A 252 3.70 -12.79 -6.06
CA ASP A 252 4.46 -13.94 -5.52
C ASP A 252 4.12 -15.23 -6.30
N ASP A 253 2.88 -15.36 -6.78
CA ASP A 253 2.41 -16.37 -7.70
C ASP A 253 1.62 -15.68 -8.83
N ASN A 254 2.01 -15.90 -10.10
CA ASN A 254 1.41 -15.24 -11.27
C ASN A 254 -0.03 -15.74 -11.58
N LYS A 255 -0.67 -16.41 -10.64
CA LYS A 255 -1.99 -16.99 -10.82
C LYS A 255 -3.04 -16.18 -10.10
N ILE A 256 -3.89 -15.49 -10.87
CA ILE A 256 -5.10 -14.86 -10.38
C ILE A 256 -6.32 -15.80 -10.39
N GLN A 257 -6.12 -17.05 -10.85
CA GLN A 257 -7.18 -18.03 -10.93
C GLN A 257 -7.77 -18.34 -9.55
N GLY A 258 -9.10 -18.23 -9.45
CA GLY A 258 -9.83 -18.44 -8.19
C GLY A 258 -9.91 -17.19 -7.31
N ALA A 259 -9.47 -16.03 -7.78
CA ALA A 259 -9.71 -14.76 -7.10
C ALA A 259 -11.23 -14.50 -6.99
N SER A 260 -11.69 -14.10 -5.80
CA SER A 260 -13.09 -13.77 -5.58
C SER A 260 -13.44 -12.38 -6.10
N ASN A 261 -12.50 -11.43 -5.99
CA ASN A 261 -12.68 -10.05 -6.41
C ASN A 261 -11.46 -9.57 -7.20
N LEU A 262 -11.72 -8.79 -8.24
CA LEU A 262 -10.73 -8.10 -9.06
C LEU A 262 -11.06 -6.61 -9.08
N LEU A 263 -10.09 -5.80 -8.68
CA LEU A 263 -10.11 -4.36 -8.87
C LEU A 263 -9.16 -4.03 -10.01
N VAL A 264 -9.66 -3.49 -11.10
CA VAL A 264 -8.88 -3.15 -12.28
C VAL A 264 -8.96 -1.66 -12.50
N ASN A 265 -7.81 -1.00 -12.52
CA ASN A 265 -7.70 0.40 -12.91
C ASN A 265 -6.89 0.50 -14.19
N SER A 266 -7.50 1.04 -15.22
CA SER A 266 -6.81 1.35 -16.47
C SER A 266 -6.65 2.86 -16.59
N SER A 267 -5.44 3.30 -16.95
CA SER A 267 -5.17 4.71 -17.21
C SER A 267 -4.60 4.88 -18.62
N TYR A 268 -5.03 5.93 -19.30
CA TYR A 268 -4.53 6.30 -20.64
C TYR A 268 -4.01 7.73 -20.63
N GLY A 269 -3.09 8.02 -21.55
CA GLY A 269 -2.53 9.36 -21.72
C GLY A 269 -3.18 10.10 -22.90
N ASP A 270 -2.34 10.76 -23.73
CA ASP A 270 -2.80 11.58 -24.85
C ASP A 270 -3.61 10.79 -25.90
N GLU A 271 -3.33 9.50 -26.04
CA GLU A 271 -4.11 8.58 -26.88
C GLU A 271 -5.14 7.85 -26.01
N GLU A 272 -6.42 8.25 -26.15
CA GLU A 272 -7.52 7.69 -25.39
C GLU A 272 -7.67 6.19 -25.64
N ALA A 273 -8.00 5.44 -24.58
CA ALA A 273 -8.28 4.01 -24.68
C ALA A 273 -9.55 3.77 -25.47
N THR A 274 -9.48 2.88 -26.46
CA THR A 274 -10.66 2.48 -27.25
C THR A 274 -11.55 1.53 -26.47
N MET A 275 -12.83 1.43 -26.87
CA MET A 275 -13.74 0.43 -26.28
C MET A 275 -13.22 -0.99 -26.44
N ASP A 276 -12.60 -1.29 -27.57
CA ASP A 276 -12.03 -2.62 -27.85
C ASP A 276 -10.86 -2.92 -26.92
N GLU A 277 -9.96 -1.97 -26.69
CA GLU A 277 -8.85 -2.12 -25.73
C GLU A 277 -9.36 -2.35 -24.31
N TYR A 278 -10.32 -1.54 -23.87
CA TYR A 278 -10.91 -1.68 -22.53
C TYR A 278 -11.66 -3.00 -22.36
N ALA A 279 -12.39 -3.45 -23.36
CA ALA A 279 -13.08 -4.74 -23.35
C ALA A 279 -12.06 -5.90 -23.31
N GLN A 280 -10.99 -5.86 -24.12
CA GLN A 280 -9.94 -6.87 -24.16
C GLN A 280 -9.27 -7.03 -22.78
N ILE A 281 -8.94 -5.92 -22.10
CA ILE A 281 -8.34 -5.96 -20.75
C ILE A 281 -9.25 -6.72 -19.80
N ASN A 282 -10.51 -6.32 -19.73
CA ASN A 282 -11.46 -6.84 -18.76
C ASN A 282 -11.86 -8.29 -19.04
N GLU A 283 -12.10 -8.64 -20.30
CA GLU A 283 -12.42 -10.02 -20.73
C GLU A 283 -11.24 -10.97 -20.45
N PHE A 284 -10.02 -10.53 -20.73
CA PHE A 284 -8.84 -11.33 -20.47
C PHE A 284 -8.65 -11.60 -18.98
N LEU A 285 -8.73 -10.58 -18.13
CA LEU A 285 -8.60 -10.71 -16.69
C LEU A 285 -9.72 -11.57 -16.09
N GLN A 286 -10.96 -11.40 -16.57
CA GLN A 286 -12.09 -12.23 -16.13
C GLN A 286 -11.88 -13.71 -16.49
N ASN A 287 -11.36 -13.98 -17.69
CA ASN A 287 -11.09 -15.35 -18.12
C ASN A 287 -9.98 -16.01 -17.30
N GLU A 288 -8.90 -15.27 -16.98
CA GLU A 288 -7.80 -15.75 -16.16
C GLU A 288 -8.21 -16.00 -14.69
N ALA A 289 -9.03 -15.13 -14.12
CA ALA A 289 -9.53 -15.27 -12.74
C ALA A 289 -10.61 -16.34 -12.60
N GLY A 290 -11.46 -16.48 -13.62
CA GLY A 290 -12.63 -17.35 -13.62
C GLY A 290 -13.93 -16.55 -13.61
N ARG A 291 -15.01 -17.21 -14.05
CA ARG A 291 -16.34 -16.56 -14.23
C ARG A 291 -17.00 -16.10 -12.93
N ASP A 292 -16.62 -16.68 -11.82
CA ASP A 292 -17.21 -16.41 -10.51
C ASP A 292 -16.56 -15.19 -9.82
N ALA A 293 -15.46 -14.65 -10.37
CA ALA A 293 -14.82 -13.46 -9.86
C ALA A 293 -15.65 -12.21 -10.11
N THR A 294 -15.83 -11.40 -9.08
CA THR A 294 -16.44 -10.08 -9.21
C THR A 294 -15.41 -9.08 -9.74
N LEU A 295 -15.68 -8.50 -10.89
CA LEU A 295 -14.81 -7.54 -11.56
C LEU A 295 -15.34 -6.10 -11.36
N LYS A 296 -14.50 -5.21 -10.81
CA LYS A 296 -14.72 -3.79 -10.70
C LYS A 296 -13.63 -3.05 -11.48
N CYS A 297 -14.04 -2.26 -12.47
CA CYS A 297 -13.12 -1.66 -13.43
C CYS A 297 -13.27 -0.14 -13.45
N GLY A 298 -12.15 0.57 -13.35
CA GLY A 298 -12.04 2.00 -13.53
C GLY A 298 -11.27 2.34 -14.82
N LEU A 299 -11.52 3.54 -15.35
CA LEU A 299 -10.80 4.10 -16.48
C LEU A 299 -10.56 5.59 -16.23
N CYS A 300 -9.30 6.01 -16.17
CA CYS A 300 -8.93 7.40 -15.91
C CYS A 300 -7.89 7.92 -16.90
N TYR A 301 -7.78 9.24 -16.95
CA TYR A 301 -6.76 9.95 -17.71
C TYR A 301 -5.55 10.26 -16.83
N ASP A 302 -4.33 10.04 -17.33
CA ASP A 302 -3.07 10.44 -16.69
C ASP A 302 -2.17 11.11 -17.72
N ASP A 303 -1.92 12.40 -17.57
CA ASP A 303 -1.11 13.24 -18.47
C ASP A 303 0.36 12.80 -18.58
N LYS A 304 0.84 11.96 -17.65
CA LYS A 304 2.22 11.46 -17.63
C LYS A 304 2.43 10.26 -18.55
N LEU A 305 1.36 9.64 -19.04
CA LEU A 305 1.44 8.41 -19.82
C LEU A 305 1.73 8.64 -21.32
N GLY A 306 1.66 9.89 -21.84
CA GLY A 306 1.82 10.14 -23.26
C GLY A 306 0.86 9.27 -24.10
N ASN A 307 1.38 8.45 -25.02
CA ASN A 307 0.56 7.51 -25.79
C ASN A 307 0.40 6.13 -25.12
N GLY A 308 0.76 6.02 -23.83
CA GLY A 308 0.72 4.77 -23.09
C GLY A 308 -0.65 4.43 -22.53
N ILE A 309 -0.80 3.15 -22.16
CA ILE A 309 -1.86 2.62 -21.32
C ILE A 309 -1.25 1.88 -20.14
N THR A 310 -1.80 2.09 -18.95
CA THR A 310 -1.44 1.36 -17.74
C THR A 310 -2.63 0.51 -17.27
N VAL A 311 -2.34 -0.65 -16.80
CA VAL A 311 -3.31 -1.55 -16.18
C VAL A 311 -2.78 -2.03 -14.84
#